data_ed684dfc38588e5a3e335df5f018a922
#
_entry.id   ed684dfc38588e5a3e335df5f018a922
#
_cell.length_a   1.000
_cell.length_b   1.000
_cell.length_c   1.000
_cell.angle_alpha   90.00
_cell.angle_beta   90.00
_cell.angle_gamma   90.00
#
_symmetry.space_group_name_H-M   'P 1'
#
loop_
_entity.id
_entity.type
_entity.pdbx_description
1 polymer ?
#
loop_
_entity_poly.entity_id
_entity_poly.type
_entity_poly.pdbx_seq_one_letter_code
_entity_poly.pdbx_strand_id
1 'polypeptide(L)'
;MSWRRGLVAVIVLVGLIALGVLLHRPLLRAAGQVLVVDEPPERTDAIVVVAGGTPTREEAAAALFREGGAPRVVVSRQLVSPRTQRLLEMGIRPLDFQGESVLALEKYGVPRAAIVTLDEPVAITETELRAVAAAARDRGWRRLTLVTTPFHARRVQLIWRRESGGAIEGRLAVVSDDCAPGDPWWRRRRCSEAVLHEYLGLLALYLRISSLMR
;
A
#
# COMPACT_ATOMS: atom_id res chain seq x y z
N MET A 1 -56.97 9.09 8.97
CA MET A 1 -55.65 9.40 9.61
C MET A 1 -54.47 8.56 9.06
N SER A 2 -54.69 7.35 8.58
CA SER A 2 -53.68 6.43 8.03
C SER A 2 -53.07 6.87 6.68
N TRP A 3 -53.86 7.39 5.75
CA TRP A 3 -53.41 7.79 4.42
C TRP A 3 -52.43 8.97 4.42
N ARG A 4 -52.67 9.98 5.25
CA ARG A 4 -51.69 11.10 5.41
C ARG A 4 -50.32 10.63 5.96
N ARG A 5 -50.32 9.67 6.88
CA ARG A 5 -49.09 9.08 7.40
C ARG A 5 -48.36 8.27 6.32
N GLY A 6 -49.11 7.53 5.47
CA GLY A 6 -48.51 6.80 4.33
C GLY A 6 -47.89 7.74 3.29
N LEU A 7 -48.57 8.84 2.95
CA LEU A 7 -48.06 9.82 2.00
C LEU A 7 -46.76 10.49 2.52
N VAL A 8 -46.76 10.89 3.80
CA VAL A 8 -45.54 11.46 4.43
C VAL A 8 -44.38 10.47 4.40
N ALA A 9 -44.63 9.19 4.73
CA ALA A 9 -43.57 8.16 4.69
C ALA A 9 -42.98 7.97 3.27
N VAL A 10 -43.83 7.98 2.25
CA VAL A 10 -43.39 7.90 0.84
C VAL A 10 -42.55 9.13 0.44
N ILE A 11 -42.99 10.34 0.80
CA ILE A 11 -42.23 11.56 0.50
C ILE A 11 -40.86 11.54 1.20
N VAL A 12 -40.78 11.12 2.48
CA VAL A 12 -39.52 10.98 3.21
C VAL A 12 -38.63 9.94 2.54
N LEU A 13 -39.16 8.79 2.16
CA LEU A 13 -38.38 7.75 1.51
C LEU A 13 -37.82 8.22 0.15
N VAL A 14 -38.63 8.87 -0.68
CA VAL A 14 -38.18 9.46 -1.94
C VAL A 14 -37.11 10.52 -1.71
N GLY A 15 -37.30 11.38 -0.72
CA GLY A 15 -36.33 12.39 -0.33
C GLY A 15 -34.98 11.76 0.11
N LEU A 16 -35.00 10.69 0.91
CA LEU A 16 -33.79 9.96 1.33
C LEU A 16 -33.09 9.29 0.14
N ILE A 17 -33.86 8.68 -0.77
CA ILE A 17 -33.28 8.09 -1.99
C ILE A 17 -32.64 9.18 -2.86
N ALA A 18 -33.33 10.30 -3.10
CA ALA A 18 -32.81 11.41 -3.87
C ALA A 18 -31.54 11.99 -3.23
N LEU A 19 -31.53 12.16 -1.91
CA LEU A 19 -30.35 12.59 -1.17
C LEU A 19 -29.19 11.58 -1.28
N GLY A 20 -29.47 10.28 -1.16
CA GLY A 20 -28.50 9.21 -1.38
C GLY A 20 -27.89 9.24 -2.79
N VAL A 21 -28.76 9.42 -3.81
CA VAL A 21 -28.31 9.57 -5.21
C VAL A 21 -27.47 10.84 -5.40
N LEU A 22 -27.79 11.92 -4.73
CA LEU A 22 -27.01 13.17 -4.81
C LEU A 22 -25.65 13.05 -4.12
N LEU A 23 -25.62 12.43 -2.95
CA LEU A 23 -24.43 12.41 -2.09
C LEU A 23 -23.48 11.22 -2.34
N HIS A 24 -23.92 10.15 -3.05
CA HIS A 24 -23.06 8.97 -3.21
C HIS A 24 -21.70 9.27 -3.84
N ARG A 25 -21.66 10.11 -4.89
CA ARG A 25 -20.41 10.45 -5.59
C ARG A 25 -19.42 11.22 -4.70
N PRO A 26 -19.81 12.33 -4.03
CA PRO A 26 -18.88 13.03 -3.15
C PRO A 26 -18.45 12.17 -1.95
N LEU A 27 -19.34 11.36 -1.39
CA LEU A 27 -18.99 10.46 -0.28
C LEU A 27 -18.00 9.38 -0.71
N LEU A 28 -18.21 8.74 -1.87
CA LEU A 28 -17.28 7.73 -2.38
C LEU A 28 -15.93 8.35 -2.75
N ARG A 29 -15.90 9.57 -3.32
CA ARG A 29 -14.64 10.28 -3.56
C ARG A 29 -13.89 10.57 -2.27
N ALA A 30 -14.58 11.10 -1.27
CA ALA A 30 -14.01 11.36 0.04
C ALA A 30 -13.45 10.08 0.68
N ALA A 31 -14.18 8.97 0.59
CA ALA A 31 -13.70 7.67 1.06
C ALA A 31 -12.39 7.24 0.38
N GLY A 32 -12.27 7.38 -0.94
CA GLY A 32 -11.01 7.10 -1.63
C GLY A 32 -9.88 8.04 -1.20
N GLN A 33 -10.17 9.33 -1.08
CA GLN A 33 -9.17 10.34 -0.70
C GLN A 33 -8.61 10.15 0.71
N VAL A 34 -9.40 9.68 1.67
CA VAL A 34 -8.94 9.37 3.03
C VAL A 34 -7.80 8.34 3.03
N LEU A 35 -7.77 7.43 2.06
CA LEU A 35 -6.74 6.40 1.95
C LEU A 35 -5.43 6.93 1.36
N VAL A 36 -5.47 8.04 0.63
CA VAL A 36 -4.29 8.60 -0.05
C VAL A 36 -3.51 9.48 0.90
N VAL A 37 -2.23 9.20 0.99
CA VAL A 37 -1.23 10.04 1.68
C VAL A 37 -0.04 10.12 0.73
N ASP A 38 0.20 11.29 0.20
CA ASP A 38 1.34 11.56 -0.67
C ASP A 38 2.11 12.74 -0.10
N GLU A 39 3.41 12.63 -0.06
CA GLU A 39 4.29 13.63 0.53
C GLU A 39 5.32 14.05 -0.52
N PRO A 40 5.69 15.34 -0.58
CA PRO A 40 6.67 15.81 -1.55
C PRO A 40 7.99 15.04 -1.37
N PRO A 41 8.68 14.71 -2.48
CA PRO A 41 9.93 13.98 -2.42
C PRO A 41 11.00 14.80 -1.69
N GLU A 42 11.72 14.14 -0.81
CA GLU A 42 12.90 14.69 -0.11
C GLU A 42 14.02 13.66 -0.11
N ARG A 43 15.24 14.11 0.16
CA ARG A 43 16.37 13.19 0.30
C ARG A 43 16.25 12.39 1.60
N THR A 44 16.37 11.08 1.47
CA THR A 44 16.28 10.11 2.55
C THR A 44 17.49 9.16 2.55
N ASP A 45 17.61 8.33 3.56
CA ASP A 45 18.73 7.38 3.67
C ASP A 45 18.51 6.16 2.76
N ALA A 46 17.24 5.77 2.55
CA ALA A 46 16.86 4.71 1.63
C ALA A 46 15.43 4.86 1.11
N ILE A 47 15.19 4.31 -0.08
CA ILE A 47 13.87 4.13 -0.69
C ILE A 47 13.44 2.69 -0.44
N VAL A 48 12.25 2.46 0.09
CA VAL A 48 11.68 1.14 0.35
C VAL A 48 10.58 0.87 -0.66
N VAL A 49 10.72 -0.21 -1.42
CA VAL A 49 9.65 -0.72 -2.27
C VAL A 49 8.74 -1.58 -1.41
N VAL A 50 7.57 -1.05 -1.01
CA VAL A 50 6.58 -1.82 -0.25
C VAL A 50 5.99 -2.90 -1.15
N ALA A 51 5.98 -4.15 -0.70
CA ALA A 51 5.58 -5.30 -1.51
C ALA A 51 4.16 -5.22 -2.07
N GLY A 52 3.95 -5.80 -3.26
CA GLY A 52 2.62 -5.99 -3.84
C GLY A 52 2.23 -4.95 -4.91
N GLY A 53 2.96 -4.81 -5.98
CA GLY A 53 2.62 -3.89 -7.07
C GLY A 53 3.65 -3.78 -8.18
N THR A 54 4.41 -4.84 -8.37
CA THR A 54 5.43 -4.93 -9.44
C THR A 54 4.78 -4.81 -10.82
N PRO A 55 5.39 -4.08 -11.77
CA PRO A 55 6.68 -3.36 -11.66
C PRO A 55 6.55 -1.87 -11.34
N THR A 56 5.36 -1.37 -11.09
CA THR A 56 5.07 0.07 -11.01
C THR A 56 5.79 0.76 -9.84
N ARG A 57 5.88 0.09 -8.69
CA ARG A 57 6.59 0.61 -7.51
C ARG A 57 8.09 0.63 -7.71
N GLU A 58 8.64 -0.39 -8.36
CA GLU A 58 10.06 -0.49 -8.71
C GLU A 58 10.46 0.61 -9.70
N GLU A 59 9.61 0.90 -10.70
CA GLU A 59 9.84 1.97 -11.65
C GLU A 59 9.93 3.33 -10.95
N ALA A 60 9.00 3.62 -10.05
CA ALA A 60 9.02 4.87 -9.29
C ALA A 60 10.17 4.94 -8.30
N ALA A 61 10.49 3.85 -7.62
CA ALA A 61 11.65 3.78 -6.73
C ALA A 61 12.95 4.03 -7.48
N ALA A 62 13.07 3.49 -8.69
CA ALA A 62 14.21 3.73 -9.57
C ALA A 62 14.27 5.18 -10.08
N ALA A 63 13.13 5.80 -10.36
CA ALA A 63 13.08 7.22 -10.72
C ALA A 63 13.58 8.10 -9.57
N LEU A 64 13.05 7.90 -8.35
CA LEU A 64 13.49 8.60 -7.14
C LEU A 64 14.99 8.37 -6.86
N PHE A 65 15.49 7.16 -7.07
CA PHE A 65 16.92 6.85 -6.91
C PHE A 65 17.77 7.66 -7.91
N ARG A 66 17.41 7.69 -9.19
CA ARG A 66 18.14 8.44 -10.21
C ARG A 66 18.13 9.95 -10.00
N GLU A 67 17.07 10.48 -9.40
CA GLU A 67 16.94 11.88 -9.00
C GLU A 67 17.76 12.21 -7.73
N GLY A 68 18.45 11.23 -7.17
CA GLY A 68 19.27 11.42 -5.96
C GLY A 68 18.45 11.45 -4.66
N GLY A 69 17.23 10.93 -4.67
CA GLY A 69 16.34 10.87 -3.51
C GLY A 69 16.89 10.01 -2.36
N ALA A 70 17.67 8.97 -2.66
CA ALA A 70 18.39 8.18 -1.67
C ALA A 70 19.53 7.36 -2.30
N PRO A 71 20.58 6.98 -1.53
CA PRO A 71 21.67 6.15 -2.04
C PRO A 71 21.36 4.65 -2.10
N ARG A 72 20.24 4.20 -1.56
CA ARG A 72 19.86 2.78 -1.45
C ARG A 72 18.40 2.57 -1.78
N VAL A 73 18.08 1.38 -2.35
CA VAL A 73 16.72 0.88 -2.55
C VAL A 73 16.57 -0.42 -1.79
N VAL A 74 15.55 -0.55 -0.95
CA VAL A 74 15.29 -1.70 -0.08
C VAL A 74 14.15 -2.52 -0.65
N VAL A 75 14.34 -3.85 -0.72
CA VAL A 75 13.35 -4.82 -1.15
C VAL A 75 13.22 -5.91 -0.08
N SER A 76 12.00 -6.15 0.38
CA SER A 76 11.68 -7.20 1.35
C SER A 76 11.53 -8.57 0.66
N ARG A 77 11.75 -9.65 1.44
CA ARG A 77 11.50 -11.01 1.00
C ARG A 77 10.10 -11.45 1.42
N GLN A 78 9.28 -11.80 0.45
CA GLN A 78 7.95 -12.32 0.75
C GLN A 78 7.98 -13.81 1.07
N LEU A 79 7.08 -14.27 1.93
CA LEU A 79 6.86 -15.70 2.14
C LEU A 79 6.45 -16.39 0.83
N VAL A 80 6.98 -17.58 0.63
CA VAL A 80 6.67 -18.39 -0.54
C VAL A 80 5.19 -18.78 -0.51
N SER A 81 4.45 -18.42 -1.56
CA SER A 81 3.03 -18.77 -1.67
C SER A 81 2.84 -20.28 -1.80
N PRO A 82 1.69 -20.86 -1.39
CA PRO A 82 1.40 -22.28 -1.60
C PRO A 82 1.50 -22.71 -3.07
N ARG A 83 1.17 -21.81 -4.00
CA ARG A 83 1.36 -22.04 -5.44
C ARG A 83 2.84 -22.18 -5.79
N THR A 84 3.65 -21.25 -5.34
CA THR A 84 5.09 -21.25 -5.59
C THR A 84 5.75 -22.49 -4.96
N GLN A 85 5.31 -22.87 -3.75
CA GLN A 85 5.79 -24.09 -3.09
C GLN A 85 5.52 -25.33 -3.93
N ARG A 86 4.32 -25.47 -4.49
CA ARG A 86 3.99 -26.60 -5.40
C ARG A 86 4.83 -26.62 -6.67
N LEU A 87 5.13 -25.45 -7.24
CA LEU A 87 6.01 -25.37 -8.41
C LEU A 87 7.44 -25.83 -8.06
N LEU A 88 7.95 -25.43 -6.90
CA LEU A 88 9.26 -25.89 -6.41
C LEU A 88 9.30 -27.41 -6.20
N GLU A 89 8.26 -28.01 -5.64
CA GLU A 89 8.10 -29.47 -5.48
C GLU A 89 8.12 -30.22 -6.84
N MET A 90 7.64 -29.55 -7.91
CA MET A 90 7.68 -30.07 -9.28
C MET A 90 9.04 -29.81 -9.98
N GLY A 91 10.03 -29.24 -9.29
CA GLY A 91 11.33 -28.86 -9.87
C GLY A 91 11.30 -27.58 -10.70
N ILE A 92 10.17 -26.86 -10.72
CA ILE A 92 10.04 -25.56 -11.40
C ILE A 92 10.46 -24.47 -10.42
N ARG A 93 11.43 -23.65 -10.81
CA ARG A 93 11.95 -22.54 -9.98
C ARG A 93 11.47 -21.20 -10.54
N PRO A 94 10.26 -20.70 -10.20
CA PRO A 94 9.86 -19.35 -10.54
C PRO A 94 10.73 -18.35 -9.75
N LEU A 95 10.87 -17.16 -10.29
CA LEU A 95 11.38 -16.05 -9.50
C LEU A 95 10.43 -15.78 -8.35
N ASP A 96 10.97 -15.55 -7.16
CA ASP A 96 10.18 -15.02 -6.05
C ASP A 96 9.99 -13.50 -6.23
N PHE A 97 9.08 -12.94 -5.45
CA PHE A 97 8.77 -11.51 -5.51
C PHE A 97 10.03 -10.63 -5.34
N GLN A 98 10.95 -11.00 -4.44
CA GLN A 98 12.19 -10.26 -4.22
C GLN A 98 13.08 -10.29 -5.47
N GLY A 99 13.24 -11.46 -6.09
CA GLY A 99 14.02 -11.62 -7.32
C GLY A 99 13.42 -10.84 -8.48
N GLU A 100 12.10 -10.86 -8.63
CA GLU A 100 11.39 -10.06 -9.63
C GLU A 100 11.62 -8.55 -9.42
N SER A 101 11.47 -8.07 -8.19
CA SER A 101 11.69 -6.66 -7.84
C SER A 101 13.14 -6.23 -8.05
N VAL A 102 14.11 -7.07 -7.68
CA VAL A 102 15.54 -6.79 -7.92
C VAL A 102 15.82 -6.65 -9.41
N LEU A 103 15.35 -7.60 -10.23
CA LEU A 103 15.54 -7.55 -11.67
C LEU A 103 14.85 -6.32 -12.30
N ALA A 104 13.66 -5.98 -11.86
CA ALA A 104 12.95 -4.79 -12.32
C ALA A 104 13.74 -3.51 -12.00
N LEU A 105 14.22 -3.36 -10.76
CA LEU A 105 15.05 -2.23 -10.35
C LEU A 105 16.33 -2.11 -11.20
N GLU A 106 17.03 -3.23 -11.44
CA GLU A 106 18.22 -3.24 -12.28
C GLU A 106 17.90 -2.81 -13.72
N LYS A 107 16.79 -3.28 -14.28
CA LYS A 107 16.30 -2.86 -15.61
C LYS A 107 15.94 -1.39 -15.69
N TYR A 108 15.44 -0.81 -14.60
CA TYR A 108 15.17 0.62 -14.48
C TYR A 108 16.41 1.46 -14.11
N GLY A 109 17.59 0.83 -14.03
CA GLY A 109 18.87 1.52 -13.89
C GLY A 109 19.37 1.70 -12.45
N VAL A 110 18.83 0.96 -11.48
CA VAL A 110 19.38 0.92 -10.12
C VAL A 110 20.53 -0.10 -10.08
N PRO A 111 21.77 0.32 -9.76
CA PRO A 111 22.89 -0.62 -9.67
C PRO A 111 22.64 -1.69 -8.59
N ARG A 112 23.00 -2.95 -8.84
CA ARG A 112 22.83 -4.05 -7.87
C ARG A 112 23.43 -3.74 -6.50
N ALA A 113 24.55 -3.04 -6.47
CA ALA A 113 25.21 -2.63 -5.23
C ALA A 113 24.43 -1.59 -4.40
N ALA A 114 23.48 -0.91 -5.01
CA ALA A 114 22.58 0.03 -4.33
C ALA A 114 21.30 -0.65 -3.80
N ILE A 115 20.99 -1.88 -4.26
CA ILE A 115 19.80 -2.62 -3.84
C ILE A 115 20.12 -3.42 -2.58
N VAL A 116 19.38 -3.17 -1.52
CA VAL A 116 19.45 -3.88 -0.23
C VAL A 116 18.28 -4.86 -0.16
N THR A 117 18.57 -6.14 -0.12
CA THR A 117 17.58 -7.19 0.09
C THR A 117 17.50 -7.54 1.58
N LEU A 118 16.28 -7.73 2.10
CA LEU A 118 16.04 -8.23 3.45
C LEU A 118 15.84 -9.74 3.39
N ASP A 119 16.53 -10.49 4.24
CA ASP A 119 16.52 -11.97 4.22
C ASP A 119 15.35 -12.55 5.02
N GLU A 120 14.82 -11.81 6.00
CA GLU A 120 13.69 -12.25 6.82
C GLU A 120 12.42 -12.35 5.96
N PRO A 121 11.79 -13.55 5.86
CA PRO A 121 10.57 -13.72 5.09
C PRO A 121 9.38 -13.05 5.79
N VAL A 122 8.62 -12.23 5.06
CA VAL A 122 7.47 -11.49 5.58
C VAL A 122 6.18 -11.91 4.86
N ALA A 123 5.07 -11.96 5.60
CA ALA A 123 3.78 -12.42 5.09
C ALA A 123 2.78 -11.28 4.85
N ILE A 124 2.86 -10.25 5.67
CA ILE A 124 1.91 -9.14 5.71
C ILE A 124 2.66 -7.81 5.87
N THR A 125 1.99 -6.71 5.57
CA THR A 125 2.59 -5.36 5.62
C THR A 125 3.16 -5.02 7.00
N GLU A 126 2.56 -5.48 8.10
CA GLU A 126 3.06 -5.24 9.45
C GLU A 126 4.43 -5.91 9.67
N THR A 127 4.58 -7.17 9.28
CA THR A 127 5.87 -7.88 9.41
C THR A 127 6.91 -7.30 8.47
N GLU A 128 6.51 -6.89 7.27
CA GLU A 128 7.38 -6.23 6.31
C GLU A 128 7.96 -4.92 6.87
N LEU A 129 7.09 -4.01 7.30
CA LEU A 129 7.53 -2.71 7.81
C LEU A 129 8.28 -2.82 9.12
N ARG A 130 8.02 -3.86 9.93
CA ARG A 130 8.82 -4.20 11.11
C ARG A 130 10.24 -4.62 10.72
N ALA A 131 10.39 -5.50 9.73
CA ALA A 131 11.70 -5.92 9.23
C ALA A 131 12.48 -4.73 8.64
N VAL A 132 11.80 -3.85 7.88
CA VAL A 132 12.38 -2.61 7.36
C VAL A 132 12.84 -1.70 8.50
N ALA A 133 12.01 -1.51 9.54
CA ALA A 133 12.36 -0.66 10.68
C ALA A 133 13.56 -1.22 11.47
N ALA A 134 13.66 -2.54 11.64
CA ALA A 134 14.81 -3.20 12.23
C ALA A 134 16.09 -2.94 11.39
N ALA A 135 16.01 -3.22 10.09
CA ALA A 135 17.11 -2.99 9.17
C ALA A 135 17.58 -1.53 9.12
N ALA A 136 16.65 -0.58 9.27
CA ALA A 136 16.95 0.84 9.33
C ALA A 136 17.69 1.21 10.63
N ARG A 137 17.25 0.67 11.78
CA ARG A 137 17.96 0.87 13.08
C ARG A 137 19.39 0.35 13.02
N ASP A 138 19.58 -0.87 12.51
CA ASP A 138 20.90 -1.52 12.42
C ASP A 138 21.88 -0.73 11.54
N ARG A 139 21.34 -0.01 10.53
CA ARG A 139 22.12 0.80 9.59
C ARG A 139 22.24 2.28 9.99
N GLY A 140 21.60 2.68 11.09
CA GLY A 140 21.58 4.07 11.54
C GLY A 140 20.76 5.02 10.64
N TRP A 141 19.85 4.49 9.82
CA TRP A 141 18.98 5.30 8.98
C TRP A 141 17.94 6.03 9.81
N ARG A 142 17.67 7.27 9.46
CA ARG A 142 16.75 8.16 10.17
C ARG A 142 15.53 8.55 9.35
N ARG A 143 15.65 8.51 8.02
CA ARG A 143 14.58 8.89 7.09
C ARG A 143 14.49 7.90 5.95
N LEU A 144 13.28 7.41 5.66
CA LEU A 144 13.01 6.49 4.57
C LEU A 144 11.89 7.04 3.68
N THR A 145 11.99 6.77 2.38
CA THR A 145 10.88 6.95 1.45
C THR A 145 10.21 5.61 1.23
N LEU A 146 8.91 5.51 1.55
CA LEU A 146 8.11 4.30 1.39
C LEU A 146 7.28 4.41 0.11
N VAL A 147 7.66 3.67 -0.92
CA VAL A 147 6.98 3.68 -2.23
C VAL A 147 5.82 2.70 -2.21
N THR A 148 4.61 3.21 -2.43
CA THR A 148 3.39 2.41 -2.38
C THR A 148 2.32 2.93 -3.35
N THR A 149 1.17 2.24 -3.45
CA THR A 149 0.03 2.66 -4.28
C THR A 149 -0.91 3.60 -3.50
N PRO A 150 -1.74 4.41 -4.20
CA PRO A 150 -2.54 5.46 -3.57
C PRO A 150 -3.40 4.98 -2.42
N PHE A 151 -4.22 3.96 -2.64
CA PHE A 151 -5.15 3.50 -1.61
C PHE A 151 -4.47 2.74 -0.47
N HIS A 152 -3.27 2.18 -0.70
CA HIS A 152 -2.49 1.51 0.33
C HIS A 152 -1.73 2.47 1.28
N ALA A 153 -1.53 3.72 0.86
CA ALA A 153 -0.66 4.68 1.54
C ALA A 153 -1.04 4.96 3.00
N ARG A 154 -2.32 5.15 3.30
CA ARG A 154 -2.79 5.39 4.68
C ARG A 154 -2.46 4.22 5.61
N ARG A 155 -2.66 2.98 5.18
CA ARG A 155 -2.36 1.81 6.00
C ARG A 155 -0.85 1.65 6.20
N VAL A 156 -0.05 1.83 5.16
CA VAL A 156 1.42 1.85 5.27
C VAL A 156 1.89 2.92 6.27
N GLN A 157 1.36 4.15 6.18
CA GLN A 157 1.72 5.23 7.10
C GLN A 157 1.44 4.86 8.57
N LEU A 158 0.24 4.33 8.86
CA LEU A 158 -0.15 3.99 10.23
C LEU A 158 0.69 2.84 10.80
N ILE A 159 0.96 1.81 9.98
CA ILE A 159 1.82 0.70 10.37
C ILE A 159 3.26 1.19 10.58
N TRP A 160 3.78 2.01 9.66
CA TRP A 160 5.13 2.56 9.79
C TRP A 160 5.33 3.34 11.08
N ARG A 161 4.41 4.27 11.40
CA ARG A 161 4.47 5.04 12.65
C ARG A 161 4.55 4.14 13.88
N ARG A 162 3.83 3.03 13.86
CA ARG A 162 3.85 2.04 14.95
C ARG A 162 5.15 1.24 14.98
N GLU A 163 5.57 0.67 13.86
CA GLU A 163 6.74 -0.24 13.83
C GLU A 163 8.08 0.51 13.95
N SER A 164 8.16 1.76 13.46
CA SER A 164 9.34 2.61 13.67
C SER A 164 9.42 3.19 15.08
N GLY A 165 8.31 3.17 15.83
CA GLY A 165 8.22 3.81 17.16
C GLY A 165 8.42 5.32 17.12
N GLY A 166 8.23 5.96 15.96
CA GLY A 166 8.46 7.39 15.72
C GLY A 166 9.94 7.79 15.65
N ALA A 167 10.87 6.84 15.80
CA ALA A 167 12.32 7.12 15.79
C ALA A 167 12.90 7.29 14.39
N ILE A 168 12.21 6.76 13.36
CA ILE A 168 12.60 6.83 11.96
C ILE A 168 11.46 7.46 11.18
N GLU A 169 11.73 8.59 10.54
CA GLU A 169 10.78 9.26 9.68
C GLU A 169 10.49 8.42 8.45
N GLY A 170 9.21 8.22 8.12
CA GLY A 170 8.79 7.52 6.91
C GLY A 170 7.93 8.44 6.05
N ARG A 171 8.42 8.79 4.88
CA ARG A 171 7.72 9.60 3.89
C ARG A 171 7.09 8.72 2.84
N LEU A 172 5.85 9.01 2.48
CA LEU A 172 5.10 8.24 1.49
C LEU A 172 5.31 8.83 0.11
N ALA A 173 5.80 8.03 -0.82
CA ALA A 173 5.79 8.31 -2.25
C ALA A 173 4.73 7.42 -2.92
N VAL A 174 3.70 8.06 -3.45
CA VAL A 174 2.57 7.37 -4.05
C VAL A 174 2.76 7.23 -5.54
N VAL A 175 2.67 6.00 -6.02
CA VAL A 175 2.77 5.68 -7.44
C VAL A 175 1.40 5.50 -8.02
N SER A 176 1.09 6.24 -9.06
CA SER A 176 -0.15 6.05 -9.80
C SER A 176 -0.16 4.65 -10.43
N ASP A 177 -1.13 3.85 -10.01
CA ASP A 177 -1.52 2.63 -10.70
C ASP A 177 -2.82 2.87 -11.48
N ASP A 178 -3.45 1.79 -11.96
CA ASP A 178 -4.75 1.89 -12.67
C ASP A 178 -5.86 2.53 -11.82
N CYS A 179 -5.62 2.78 -10.53
CA CYS A 179 -6.58 3.28 -9.56
C CYS A 179 -6.17 4.67 -9.04
N ALA A 180 -6.13 5.66 -9.93
CA ALA A 180 -5.72 7.01 -9.57
C ALA A 180 -6.69 7.68 -8.56
N PRO A 181 -6.14 8.46 -7.59
CA PRO A 181 -6.95 9.29 -6.72
C PRO A 181 -7.76 10.30 -7.55
N GLY A 182 -9.06 10.34 -7.36
CA GLY A 182 -9.95 11.24 -8.12
C GLY A 182 -10.76 10.54 -9.20
N ASP A 183 -10.30 9.41 -9.72
CA ASP A 183 -11.11 8.54 -10.58
C ASP A 183 -12.30 7.96 -9.80
N PRO A 184 -13.41 7.68 -10.48
CA PRO A 184 -14.55 6.98 -9.85
C PRO A 184 -14.19 5.51 -9.59
N TRP A 185 -13.37 5.25 -8.57
CA TRP A 185 -12.87 3.93 -8.19
C TRP A 185 -13.99 2.89 -8.06
N TRP A 186 -15.16 3.29 -7.62
CA TRP A 186 -16.35 2.42 -7.47
C TRP A 186 -16.94 1.92 -8.81
N ARG A 187 -16.47 2.42 -9.95
CA ARG A 187 -16.85 1.96 -11.29
C ARG A 187 -15.90 0.92 -11.87
N ARG A 188 -14.76 0.70 -11.22
CA ARG A 188 -13.74 -0.27 -11.66
C ARG A 188 -13.61 -1.34 -10.58
N ARG A 189 -13.93 -2.59 -10.92
CA ARG A 189 -13.90 -3.72 -9.98
C ARG A 189 -12.60 -3.79 -9.20
N ARG A 190 -11.45 -3.76 -9.88
CA ARG A 190 -10.13 -3.82 -9.26
C ARG A 190 -9.92 -2.70 -8.22
N CYS A 191 -10.33 -1.48 -8.54
CA CYS A 191 -10.19 -0.35 -7.62
C CYS A 191 -11.15 -0.45 -6.44
N SER A 192 -12.37 -0.96 -6.66
CA SER A 192 -13.31 -1.23 -5.57
C SER A 192 -12.79 -2.28 -4.61
N GLU A 193 -12.23 -3.37 -5.14
CA GLU A 193 -11.59 -4.42 -4.35
C GLU A 193 -10.41 -3.86 -3.54
N ALA A 194 -9.57 -3.02 -4.15
CA ALA A 194 -8.45 -2.37 -3.47
C ALA A 194 -8.93 -1.48 -2.31
N VAL A 195 -9.89 -0.58 -2.56
CA VAL A 195 -10.43 0.32 -1.53
C VAL A 195 -11.06 -0.47 -0.38
N LEU A 196 -11.86 -1.49 -0.68
CA LEU A 196 -12.48 -2.34 0.35
C LEU A 196 -11.43 -3.11 1.15
N HIS A 197 -10.42 -3.66 0.49
CA HIS A 197 -9.31 -4.35 1.15
C HIS A 197 -8.58 -3.43 2.14
N GLU A 198 -8.31 -2.19 1.74
CA GLU A 198 -7.61 -1.25 2.60
C GLU A 198 -8.46 -0.80 3.80
N TYR A 199 -9.76 -0.60 3.63
CA TYR A 199 -10.65 -0.33 4.77
C TYR A 199 -10.75 -1.51 5.74
N LEU A 200 -10.83 -2.74 5.23
CA LEU A 200 -10.79 -3.94 6.08
C LEU A 200 -9.45 -4.06 6.80
N GLY A 201 -8.34 -3.77 6.11
CA GLY A 201 -7.01 -3.74 6.71
C GLY A 201 -6.87 -2.67 7.79
N LEU A 202 -7.41 -1.48 7.59
CA LEU A 202 -7.46 -0.41 8.59
C LEU A 202 -8.32 -0.79 9.81
N LEU A 203 -9.47 -1.42 9.58
CA LEU A 203 -10.33 -1.93 10.65
C LEU A 203 -9.61 -2.99 11.48
N ALA A 204 -8.96 -3.96 10.82
CA ALA A 204 -8.17 -4.99 11.48
C ALA A 204 -7.01 -4.39 12.29
N LEU A 205 -6.32 -3.39 11.76
CA LEU A 205 -5.27 -2.66 12.47
C LEU A 205 -5.81 -1.93 13.71
N TYR A 206 -6.95 -1.26 13.58
CA TYR A 206 -7.61 -0.54 14.68
C TYR A 206 -8.08 -1.48 15.79
N LEU A 207 -8.68 -2.62 15.41
CA LEU A 207 -9.15 -3.64 16.35
C LEU A 207 -8.01 -4.52 16.88
N ARG A 208 -6.77 -4.32 16.46
CA ARG A 208 -5.59 -5.15 16.80
C ARG A 208 -5.76 -6.64 16.44
N ILE A 209 -6.62 -6.96 15.49
CA ILE A 209 -6.89 -8.35 15.06
C ILE A 209 -5.73 -8.89 14.21
N SER A 210 -4.90 -8.04 13.64
CA SER A 210 -3.74 -8.43 12.83
C SER A 210 -2.75 -9.37 13.54
N SER A 211 -2.75 -9.39 14.88
CA SER A 211 -1.96 -10.34 15.68
C SER A 211 -2.55 -11.76 15.72
N LEU A 212 -3.81 -11.95 15.32
CA LEU A 212 -4.52 -13.24 15.33
C LEU A 212 -4.45 -13.97 13.98
N MET A 213 -3.95 -13.32 12.92
CA MET A 213 -3.82 -13.88 11.57
C MET A 213 -2.39 -14.38 11.26
N ARG A 214 -1.67 -14.80 12.28
CA ARG A 214 -0.34 -15.43 12.15
C ARG A 214 -0.45 -16.94 12.05
#